data_4cfb7807c43fac910104b5363422be6c
#
_entry.id   4cfb7807c43fac910104b5363422be6c
#
_cell.length_a   1.000
_cell.length_b   1.000
_cell.length_c   1.000
_cell.angle_alpha   90.00
_cell.angle_beta   90.00
_cell.angle_gamma   90.00
#
_symmetry.space_group_name_H-M   'P 1'
#
loop_
_entity.id
_entity.type
_entity.pdbx_description
1 polymer ?
#
loop_
_entity_poly.entity_id
_entity_poly.type
_entity_poly.pdbx_seq_one_letter_code
_entity_poly.pdbx_strand_id
1 'polypeptide(L)'
;MANGNTIHADDFDDTLAADPMAHGYHGSTHPTGPLLSTLLALIDSKKTTGKDFLIAYHIGVEVMAKLNSALGSRSFSAGFHPTALMSAFGSAASASRLRGLDLQTTKTALGIAASHACGLRANFGSMMKPYHPGHGAMSGYLAVEMAMGGFTSAADAIGGDIGFLNAYGDSIDMAPLKALGCPWAYLSPGMWIKPYPSGNLTHPGMSRIDEFLEKNNALRNDV
;
A
#
# COMPACT_ATOMS: atom_id res chain seq x y z
N MET A 1 12.38 7.32 -0.76
CA MET A 1 12.88 5.92 -0.76
C MET A 1 13.43 5.50 0.60
N ALA A 2 14.43 6.15 1.17
CA ALA A 2 15.03 5.75 2.46
C ALA A 2 14.01 5.59 3.60
N ASN A 3 13.15 6.58 3.83
CA ASN A 3 12.13 6.53 4.88
C ASN A 3 11.21 5.31 4.75
N GLY A 4 10.73 4.98 3.54
CA GLY A 4 9.84 3.83 3.35
C GLY A 4 10.53 2.49 3.61
N ASN A 5 11.81 2.39 3.26
CA ASN A 5 12.62 1.23 3.61
C ASN A 5 12.79 1.09 5.13
N THR A 6 13.10 2.19 5.82
CA THR A 6 13.29 2.19 7.29
C THR A 6 11.99 1.87 8.04
N ILE A 7 10.86 2.45 7.61
CA ILE A 7 9.56 2.20 8.24
C ILE A 7 9.17 0.71 8.17
N HIS A 8 9.48 0.03 7.06
CA HIS A 8 9.12 -1.37 6.84
C HIS A 8 10.21 -2.39 7.26
N ALA A 9 11.37 -1.91 7.74
CA ALA A 9 12.55 -2.76 8.00
C ALA A 9 12.26 -3.88 9.01
N ASP A 10 11.58 -3.56 10.10
CA ASP A 10 11.27 -4.48 11.19
C ASP A 10 9.89 -5.17 11.03
N ASP A 11 9.23 -4.94 9.88
CA ASP A 11 7.87 -5.43 9.64
C ASP A 11 6.88 -5.08 10.78
N PHE A 12 7.06 -3.89 11.37
CA PHE A 12 6.29 -3.39 12.52
C PHE A 12 5.33 -2.24 12.14
N ASP A 13 5.31 -1.88 10.88
CA ASP A 13 4.33 -0.97 10.33
C ASP A 13 2.95 -1.64 10.24
N ASP A 14 1.94 -0.81 10.14
CA ASP A 14 0.54 -1.21 10.05
C ASP A 14 0.27 -2.16 8.87
N THR A 15 -0.86 -2.84 8.95
CA THR A 15 -1.34 -3.72 7.88
C THR A 15 -2.79 -3.38 7.58
N LEU A 16 -3.09 -3.08 6.33
CA LEU A 16 -4.47 -3.01 5.88
C LEU A 16 -4.98 -4.44 5.63
N ALA A 17 -6.07 -4.81 6.30
CA ALA A 17 -6.67 -6.12 6.15
C ALA A 17 -7.04 -6.40 4.69
N ALA A 18 -6.90 -7.64 4.28
CA ALA A 18 -7.50 -8.10 3.02
C ALA A 18 -9.03 -8.04 3.16
N ASP A 19 -9.71 -7.55 2.14
CA ASP A 19 -11.16 -7.51 2.15
C ASP A 19 -11.71 -8.95 2.16
N PRO A 20 -12.42 -9.38 3.23
CA PRO A 20 -12.94 -10.73 3.32
C PRO A 20 -14.03 -11.04 2.29
N MET A 21 -14.60 -10.00 1.68
CA MET A 21 -15.62 -10.12 0.64
C MET A 21 -15.03 -10.15 -0.77
N ALA A 22 -13.73 -9.89 -0.92
CA ALA A 22 -13.07 -9.97 -2.22
C ALA A 22 -12.93 -11.43 -2.69
N HIS A 23 -13.00 -11.63 -3.99
CA HIS A 23 -12.82 -12.96 -4.58
C HIS A 23 -11.38 -13.45 -4.42
N GLY A 24 -11.19 -14.44 -3.55
CA GLY A 24 -9.91 -15.06 -3.27
C GLY A 24 -8.97 -14.22 -2.38
N TYR A 25 -7.89 -14.84 -1.92
CA TYR A 25 -6.89 -14.16 -1.09
C TYR A 25 -5.91 -13.39 -1.96
N HIS A 26 -5.97 -12.08 -1.92
CA HIS A 26 -5.12 -11.16 -2.68
C HIS A 26 -3.96 -10.58 -1.85
N GLY A 27 -3.79 -11.03 -0.61
CA GLY A 27 -2.78 -10.52 0.31
C GLY A 27 -3.15 -9.18 0.93
N SER A 28 -2.53 -8.88 2.06
CA SER A 28 -2.65 -7.58 2.72
C SER A 28 -1.59 -6.59 2.22
N THR A 29 -1.83 -5.30 2.43
CA THR A 29 -0.88 -4.24 2.10
C THR A 29 -0.40 -3.52 3.36
N HIS A 30 0.78 -2.90 3.28
CA HIS A 30 1.35 -2.06 4.33
C HIS A 30 1.39 -0.61 3.81
N PRO A 31 0.34 0.18 4.02
CA PRO A 31 0.22 1.47 3.34
C PRO A 31 1.04 2.59 3.98
N THR A 32 1.28 2.58 5.28
CA THR A 32 1.95 3.70 5.96
C THR A 32 3.38 3.91 5.45
N GLY A 33 4.14 2.84 5.23
CA GLY A 33 5.52 2.95 4.75
C GLY A 33 5.67 3.82 3.50
N PRO A 34 5.02 3.50 2.38
CA PRO A 34 5.12 4.28 1.15
C PRO A 34 4.42 5.65 1.25
N LEU A 35 3.22 5.71 1.84
CA LEU A 35 2.43 6.93 1.85
C LEU A 35 3.04 8.01 2.73
N LEU A 36 3.44 7.66 3.97
CA LEU A 36 4.08 8.59 4.87
C LEU A 36 5.40 9.10 4.28
N SER A 37 6.19 8.21 3.67
CA SER A 37 7.45 8.58 3.03
C SER A 37 7.27 9.58 1.90
N THR A 38 6.24 9.39 1.08
CA THR A 38 5.91 10.30 -0.02
C THR A 38 5.42 11.64 0.50
N LEU A 39 4.49 11.62 1.46
CA LEU A 39 3.91 12.85 2.01
C LEU A 39 4.94 13.69 2.77
N LEU A 40 5.80 13.07 3.57
CA LEU A 40 6.88 13.77 4.29
C LEU A 40 7.89 14.43 3.34
N ALA A 41 8.15 13.81 2.18
CA ALA A 41 9.00 14.40 1.15
C ALA A 41 8.37 15.63 0.46
N LEU A 42 7.04 15.75 0.54
CA LEU A 42 6.28 16.82 -0.12
C LEU A 42 5.85 17.93 0.83
N ILE A 43 6.00 17.75 2.14
CA ILE A 43 5.60 18.75 3.12
C ILE A 43 6.32 20.09 2.87
N ASP A 44 5.53 21.14 2.67
CA ASP A 44 5.93 22.51 2.86
C ASP A 44 5.31 23.00 4.18
N SER A 45 6.14 23.12 5.21
CA SER A 45 5.70 23.49 6.57
C SER A 45 4.95 24.83 6.67
N LYS A 46 5.05 25.68 5.65
CA LYS A 46 4.35 26.97 5.58
C LYS A 46 2.98 26.89 4.91
N LYS A 47 2.72 25.82 4.14
CA LYS A 47 1.51 25.70 3.29
C LYS A 47 0.68 24.47 3.59
N THR A 48 1.30 23.39 4.07
CA THR A 48 0.62 22.11 4.33
C THR A 48 0.02 22.11 5.72
N THR A 49 -1.30 21.96 5.81
CA THR A 49 -1.97 21.76 7.10
C THR A 49 -1.98 20.27 7.49
N GLY A 50 -2.09 19.97 8.79
CA GLY A 50 -2.26 18.59 9.26
C GLY A 50 -3.50 17.92 8.66
N LYS A 51 -4.57 18.69 8.44
CA LYS A 51 -5.79 18.21 7.79
C LYS A 51 -5.53 17.78 6.34
N ASP A 52 -4.82 18.58 5.55
CA ASP A 52 -4.50 18.25 4.16
C ASP A 52 -3.62 17.02 4.08
N PHE A 53 -2.66 16.90 4.99
CA PHE A 53 -1.79 15.74 5.12
C PHE A 53 -2.59 14.46 5.39
N LEU A 54 -3.48 14.47 6.39
CA LEU A 54 -4.32 13.32 6.73
C LEU A 54 -5.28 12.94 5.61
N ILE A 55 -5.89 13.92 4.94
CA ILE A 55 -6.76 13.64 3.79
C ILE A 55 -5.96 12.97 2.67
N ALA A 56 -4.77 13.48 2.34
CA ALA A 56 -3.92 12.89 1.31
C ALA A 56 -3.48 11.45 1.69
N TYR A 57 -3.14 11.22 2.96
CA TYR A 57 -2.82 9.89 3.47
C TYR A 57 -3.98 8.91 3.28
N HIS A 58 -5.19 9.27 3.73
CA HIS A 58 -6.36 8.40 3.61
C HIS A 58 -6.76 8.12 2.15
N ILE A 59 -6.59 9.08 1.24
CA ILE A 59 -6.79 8.85 -0.20
C ILE A 59 -5.80 7.79 -0.72
N GLY A 60 -4.54 7.86 -0.32
CA GLY A 60 -3.56 6.85 -0.70
C GLY A 60 -3.89 5.46 -0.17
N VAL A 61 -4.31 5.34 1.10
CA VAL A 61 -4.78 4.08 1.69
C VAL A 61 -5.96 3.51 0.90
N GLU A 62 -6.94 4.34 0.59
CA GLU A 62 -8.12 3.95 -0.18
C GLU A 62 -7.78 3.41 -1.56
N VAL A 63 -6.91 4.11 -2.30
CA VAL A 63 -6.47 3.68 -3.63
C VAL A 63 -5.72 2.35 -3.56
N MET A 64 -4.79 2.18 -2.60
CA MET A 64 -4.08 0.91 -2.41
C MET A 64 -5.05 -0.23 -2.11
N ALA A 65 -5.99 -0.02 -1.19
CA ALA A 65 -6.95 -1.02 -0.78
C ALA A 65 -7.86 -1.46 -1.92
N LYS A 66 -8.52 -0.50 -2.56
CA LYS A 66 -9.54 -0.78 -3.58
C LYS A 66 -8.94 -1.37 -4.86
N LEU A 67 -7.74 -0.93 -5.27
CA LEU A 67 -7.03 -1.55 -6.38
C LEU A 67 -6.59 -2.98 -6.04
N ASN A 68 -6.07 -3.21 -4.83
CA ASN A 68 -5.68 -4.55 -4.40
C ASN A 68 -6.89 -5.50 -4.36
N SER A 69 -8.04 -5.04 -3.84
CA SER A 69 -9.27 -5.82 -3.81
C SER A 69 -9.82 -6.11 -5.21
N ALA A 70 -9.65 -5.18 -6.15
CA ALA A 70 -10.12 -5.35 -7.53
C ALA A 70 -9.30 -6.36 -8.35
N LEU A 71 -8.03 -6.62 -7.95
CA LEU A 71 -7.07 -7.36 -8.76
C LEU A 71 -7.28 -8.89 -8.75
N GLY A 72 -8.01 -9.42 -7.76
CA GLY A 72 -8.14 -10.86 -7.56
C GLY A 72 -6.88 -11.49 -6.96
N SER A 73 -6.79 -12.83 -7.01
CA SER A 73 -5.75 -13.58 -6.30
C SER A 73 -4.50 -13.88 -7.12
N ARG A 74 -4.54 -13.73 -8.44
CA ARG A 74 -3.46 -14.13 -9.35
C ARG A 74 -2.14 -13.43 -9.05
N SER A 75 -2.15 -12.13 -8.82
CA SER A 75 -0.91 -11.39 -8.56
C SER A 75 -0.18 -11.96 -7.35
N PHE A 76 -0.90 -12.25 -6.26
CA PHE A 76 -0.33 -12.85 -5.07
C PHE A 76 0.18 -14.27 -5.32
N SER A 77 -0.61 -15.13 -5.97
CA SER A 77 -0.23 -16.51 -6.29
C SER A 77 0.93 -16.60 -7.29
N ALA A 78 1.01 -15.66 -8.23
CA ALA A 78 2.13 -15.54 -9.16
C ALA A 78 3.43 -15.01 -8.52
N GLY A 79 3.40 -14.65 -7.24
CA GLY A 79 4.59 -14.26 -6.49
C GLY A 79 4.83 -12.76 -6.38
N PHE A 80 3.87 -11.92 -6.71
CA PHE A 80 4.00 -10.49 -6.49
C PHE A 80 3.69 -10.10 -5.04
N HIS A 81 4.38 -9.06 -4.55
CA HIS A 81 4.15 -8.49 -3.23
C HIS A 81 3.06 -7.39 -3.33
N PRO A 82 1.88 -7.56 -2.71
CA PRO A 82 0.78 -6.60 -2.84
C PRO A 82 1.17 -5.18 -2.43
N THR A 83 1.90 -5.02 -1.32
CA THR A 83 2.43 -3.72 -0.91
C THR A 83 3.26 -3.07 -2.01
N ALA A 84 4.16 -3.84 -2.65
CA ALA A 84 5.01 -3.32 -3.70
C ALA A 84 4.22 -2.86 -4.93
N LEU A 85 3.23 -3.68 -5.36
CA LEU A 85 2.38 -3.34 -6.50
C LEU A 85 1.55 -2.08 -6.24
N MET A 86 0.95 -1.97 -5.06
CA MET A 86 0.00 -0.89 -4.75
C MET A 86 0.68 0.41 -4.33
N SER A 87 1.94 0.35 -3.85
CA SER A 87 2.64 1.52 -3.29
C SER A 87 2.78 2.68 -4.28
N ALA A 88 3.10 2.41 -5.53
CA ALA A 88 3.24 3.46 -6.54
C ALA A 88 1.92 4.21 -6.79
N PHE A 89 0.80 3.48 -6.84
CA PHE A 89 -0.53 4.06 -7.02
C PHE A 89 -0.96 4.88 -5.81
N GLY A 90 -0.85 4.31 -4.59
CA GLY A 90 -1.21 5.02 -3.37
C GLY A 90 -0.36 6.28 -3.18
N SER A 91 0.94 6.19 -3.43
CA SER A 91 1.86 7.32 -3.34
C SER A 91 1.55 8.40 -4.39
N ALA A 92 1.24 8.02 -5.63
CA ALA A 92 0.83 8.96 -6.67
C ALA A 92 -0.50 9.65 -6.32
N ALA A 93 -1.48 8.92 -5.80
CA ALA A 93 -2.78 9.48 -5.38
C ALA A 93 -2.61 10.46 -4.21
N SER A 94 -1.86 10.07 -3.17
CA SER A 94 -1.53 10.93 -2.03
C SER A 94 -0.82 12.21 -2.45
N ALA A 95 0.21 12.07 -3.29
CA ALA A 95 1.00 13.19 -3.77
C ALA A 95 0.15 14.13 -4.64
N SER A 96 -0.66 13.59 -5.55
CA SER A 96 -1.57 14.37 -6.39
C SER A 96 -2.55 15.19 -5.55
N ARG A 97 -3.13 14.57 -4.50
CA ARG A 97 -4.05 15.27 -3.59
C ARG A 97 -3.34 16.37 -2.79
N LEU A 98 -2.16 16.10 -2.26
CA LEU A 98 -1.40 17.07 -1.47
C LEU A 98 -0.93 18.26 -2.33
N ARG A 99 -0.58 18.01 -3.58
CA ARG A 99 -0.19 19.03 -4.57
C ARG A 99 -1.40 19.77 -5.16
N GLY A 100 -2.63 19.33 -4.93
CA GLY A 100 -3.84 19.95 -5.48
C GLY A 100 -3.97 19.81 -7.00
N LEU A 101 -3.52 18.69 -7.55
CA LEU A 101 -3.57 18.45 -9.00
C LEU A 101 -4.99 18.29 -9.49
N ASP A 102 -5.23 18.70 -10.73
CA ASP A 102 -6.49 18.49 -11.42
C ASP A 102 -6.71 17.00 -11.78
N LEU A 103 -7.93 16.69 -12.22
CA LEU A 103 -8.33 15.34 -12.57
C LEU A 103 -7.45 14.73 -13.69
N GLN A 104 -7.15 15.50 -14.72
CA GLN A 104 -6.41 14.99 -15.88
C GLN A 104 -4.95 14.70 -15.51
N THR A 105 -4.30 15.59 -14.80
CA THR A 105 -2.93 15.40 -14.32
C THR A 105 -2.85 14.23 -13.33
N THR A 106 -3.85 14.09 -12.44
CA THR A 106 -3.94 12.95 -11.51
C THR A 106 -4.12 11.62 -12.25
N LYS A 107 -4.98 11.57 -13.27
CA LYS A 107 -5.16 10.37 -14.11
C LYS A 107 -3.85 9.98 -14.80
N THR A 108 -3.15 10.95 -15.35
CA THR A 108 -1.83 10.75 -16.00
C THR A 108 -0.82 10.20 -14.99
N ALA A 109 -0.73 10.78 -13.80
CA ALA A 109 0.17 10.30 -12.75
C ALA A 109 -0.13 8.84 -12.33
N LEU A 110 -1.41 8.48 -12.18
CA LEU A 110 -1.81 7.11 -11.88
C LEU A 110 -1.48 6.14 -13.03
N GLY A 111 -1.66 6.58 -14.28
CA GLY A 111 -1.27 5.79 -15.46
C GLY A 111 0.24 5.57 -15.56
N ILE A 112 1.05 6.57 -15.21
CA ILE A 112 2.51 6.42 -15.11
C ILE A 112 2.87 5.47 -13.96
N ALA A 113 2.23 5.60 -12.80
CA ALA A 113 2.45 4.73 -11.64
C ALA A 113 2.17 3.25 -11.97
N ALA A 114 1.23 2.95 -12.85
CA ALA A 114 0.95 1.59 -13.32
C ALA A 114 2.19 0.91 -13.94
N SER A 115 3.02 1.66 -14.66
CA SER A 115 4.26 1.16 -15.26
C SER A 115 5.39 0.95 -14.25
N HIS A 116 5.25 1.47 -13.03
CA HIS A 116 6.21 1.31 -11.93
C HIS A 116 5.81 0.21 -10.93
N ALA A 117 4.63 -0.39 -11.09
CA ALA A 117 4.15 -1.43 -10.18
C ALA A 117 4.98 -2.71 -10.34
N CYS A 118 5.76 -3.05 -9.33
CA CYS A 118 6.64 -4.21 -9.33
C CYS A 118 7.02 -4.63 -7.90
N GLY A 119 7.61 -5.81 -7.78
CA GLY A 119 8.15 -6.35 -6.52
C GLY A 119 7.76 -7.79 -6.27
N LEU A 120 8.73 -8.63 -5.92
CA LEU A 120 8.58 -10.07 -5.83
C LEU A 120 8.63 -10.57 -4.39
N ARG A 121 7.71 -11.46 -4.04
CA ARG A 121 7.70 -12.19 -2.76
C ARG A 121 8.90 -13.11 -2.60
N ALA A 122 9.54 -13.53 -3.69
CA ALA A 122 10.79 -14.27 -3.65
C ALA A 122 11.90 -13.57 -2.85
N ASN A 123 11.79 -12.25 -2.71
CA ASN A 123 12.72 -11.44 -1.91
C ASN A 123 12.36 -11.33 -0.42
N PHE A 124 11.31 -12.01 0.06
CA PHE A 124 11.01 -12.03 1.49
C PHE A 124 12.14 -12.71 2.27
N GLY A 125 12.44 -12.16 3.45
CA GLY A 125 13.60 -12.56 4.24
C GLY A 125 14.91 -11.88 3.83
N SER A 126 14.92 -11.03 2.81
CA SER A 126 16.06 -10.21 2.41
C SER A 126 15.79 -8.72 2.58
N MET A 127 16.83 -7.90 2.48
CA MET A 127 16.73 -6.43 2.52
C MET A 127 15.85 -5.84 1.39
N MET A 128 15.55 -6.64 0.36
CA MET A 128 14.66 -6.22 -0.73
C MET A 128 13.18 -6.16 -0.31
N LYS A 129 12.74 -6.90 0.72
CA LYS A 129 11.35 -6.79 1.19
C LYS A 129 11.06 -5.37 1.69
N PRO A 130 11.80 -4.80 2.66
CA PRO A 130 11.56 -3.43 3.11
C PRO A 130 11.90 -2.37 2.04
N TYR A 131 12.72 -2.69 1.05
CA TYR A 131 12.97 -1.80 -0.08
C TYR A 131 11.69 -1.52 -0.90
N HIS A 132 10.78 -2.49 -1.02
CA HIS A 132 9.59 -2.37 -1.86
C HIS A 132 8.72 -1.13 -1.57
N PRO A 133 8.27 -0.86 -0.32
CA PRO A 133 7.47 0.35 -0.05
C PRO A 133 8.28 1.64 -0.28
N GLY A 134 9.58 1.63 -0.02
CA GLY A 134 10.46 2.76 -0.32
C GLY A 134 10.57 3.04 -1.82
N HIS A 135 10.71 2.00 -2.63
CA HIS A 135 10.70 2.09 -4.09
C HIS A 135 9.33 2.59 -4.59
N GLY A 136 8.23 2.04 -4.08
CA GLY A 136 6.89 2.49 -4.45
C GLY A 136 6.62 3.95 -4.11
N ALA A 137 7.11 4.43 -2.95
CA ALA A 137 7.06 5.84 -2.57
C ALA A 137 7.77 6.73 -3.59
N MET A 138 8.99 6.36 -3.97
CA MET A 138 9.78 7.07 -4.97
C MET A 138 9.08 7.06 -6.33
N SER A 139 8.56 5.91 -6.74
CA SER A 139 7.89 5.74 -8.04
C SER A 139 6.60 6.55 -8.14
N GLY A 140 5.78 6.58 -7.10
CA GLY A 140 4.58 7.39 -7.06
C GLY A 140 4.87 8.90 -7.05
N TYR A 141 5.89 9.31 -6.29
CA TYR A 141 6.39 10.70 -6.33
C TYR A 141 6.85 11.07 -7.75
N LEU A 142 7.70 10.25 -8.36
CA LEU A 142 8.22 10.48 -9.71
C LEU A 142 7.09 10.54 -10.76
N ALA A 143 6.09 9.66 -10.65
CA ALA A 143 4.94 9.66 -11.53
C ALA A 143 4.18 11.00 -11.51
N VAL A 144 4.05 11.60 -10.33
CA VAL A 144 3.43 12.93 -10.17
C VAL A 144 4.30 14.03 -10.80
N GLU A 145 5.60 14.03 -10.53
CA GLU A 145 6.51 15.03 -11.11
C GLU A 145 6.57 14.91 -12.66
N MET A 146 6.56 13.69 -13.20
CA MET A 146 6.49 13.47 -14.64
C MET A 146 5.19 13.98 -15.24
N ALA A 147 4.03 13.70 -14.62
CA ALA A 147 2.75 14.19 -15.08
C ALA A 147 2.67 15.72 -15.06
N MET A 148 3.17 16.37 -14.00
CA MET A 148 3.27 17.83 -13.89
C MET A 148 4.23 18.41 -14.94
N GLY A 149 5.27 17.67 -15.31
CA GLY A 149 6.22 18.03 -16.36
C GLY A 149 5.73 17.80 -17.79
N GLY A 150 4.47 17.36 -17.97
CA GLY A 150 3.86 17.17 -19.29
C GLY A 150 4.05 15.80 -19.91
N PHE A 151 4.56 14.81 -19.16
CA PHE A 151 4.52 13.42 -19.62
C PHE A 151 3.08 12.94 -19.75
N THR A 152 2.84 12.03 -20.67
CA THR A 152 1.54 11.43 -20.93
C THR A 152 1.50 9.96 -20.52
N SER A 153 0.31 9.44 -20.27
CA SER A 153 0.02 8.02 -20.12
C SER A 153 -1.21 7.63 -20.93
N ALA A 154 -1.41 6.34 -21.18
CA ALA A 154 -2.65 5.86 -21.75
C ALA A 154 -3.82 6.21 -20.82
N ALA A 155 -4.95 6.61 -21.40
CA ALA A 155 -6.14 6.98 -20.63
C ALA A 155 -6.74 5.80 -19.84
N ASP A 156 -6.50 4.59 -20.30
CA ASP A 156 -6.99 3.30 -19.80
C ASP A 156 -5.87 2.40 -19.24
N ALA A 157 -4.71 3.00 -18.87
CA ALA A 157 -3.53 2.29 -18.36
C ALA A 157 -3.83 1.36 -17.18
N ILE A 158 -4.89 1.62 -16.39
CA ILE A 158 -5.26 0.80 -15.25
C ILE A 158 -6.31 -0.26 -15.62
N GLY A 159 -7.43 0.15 -16.22
CA GLY A 159 -8.60 -0.71 -16.43
C GLY A 159 -8.79 -1.22 -17.86
N GLY A 160 -7.96 -0.81 -18.81
CA GLY A 160 -8.05 -1.24 -20.21
C GLY A 160 -7.70 -2.72 -20.42
N ASP A 161 -7.99 -3.26 -21.58
CA ASP A 161 -7.77 -4.68 -21.92
C ASP A 161 -6.33 -5.14 -21.72
N ILE A 162 -5.36 -4.28 -21.96
CA ILE A 162 -3.92 -4.51 -21.71
C ILE A 162 -3.41 -3.65 -20.54
N GLY A 163 -4.32 -3.12 -19.71
CA GLY A 163 -4.01 -2.29 -18.57
C GLY A 163 -3.54 -3.10 -17.35
N PHE A 164 -3.20 -2.38 -16.28
CA PHE A 164 -2.62 -2.95 -15.07
C PHE A 164 -3.48 -4.09 -14.47
N LEU A 165 -4.80 -3.89 -14.35
CA LEU A 165 -5.68 -4.91 -13.75
C LEU A 165 -5.64 -6.21 -14.55
N ASN A 166 -5.76 -6.16 -15.86
CA ASN A 166 -5.73 -7.35 -16.71
C ASN A 166 -4.34 -7.98 -16.84
N ALA A 167 -3.26 -7.18 -16.76
CA ALA A 167 -1.90 -7.70 -16.80
C ALA A 167 -1.52 -8.50 -15.53
N TYR A 168 -1.99 -8.06 -14.36
CA TYR A 168 -1.61 -8.63 -13.07
C TYR A 168 -2.72 -9.48 -12.42
N GLY A 169 -3.98 -9.27 -12.78
CA GLY A 169 -5.14 -9.95 -12.23
C GLY A 169 -5.65 -11.11 -13.09
N ASP A 170 -6.65 -11.81 -12.56
CA ASP A 170 -7.36 -12.90 -13.25
C ASP A 170 -8.89 -12.80 -13.13
N SER A 171 -9.36 -12.42 -11.97
CA SER A 171 -10.79 -12.32 -11.64
C SER A 171 -11.09 -10.89 -11.23
N ILE A 172 -10.97 -9.96 -12.19
CA ILE A 172 -11.11 -8.53 -11.94
C ILE A 172 -12.52 -8.22 -11.43
N ASP A 173 -12.59 -7.66 -10.21
CA ASP A 173 -13.83 -7.14 -9.65
C ASP A 173 -13.78 -5.61 -9.61
N MET A 174 -14.64 -4.97 -10.38
CA MET A 174 -14.73 -3.50 -10.43
C MET A 174 -15.57 -2.91 -9.30
N ALA A 175 -16.27 -3.73 -8.49
CA ALA A 175 -17.11 -3.23 -7.41
C ALA A 175 -16.35 -2.44 -6.35
N PRO A 176 -15.16 -2.87 -5.87
CA PRO A 176 -14.36 -2.06 -4.95
C PRO A 176 -14.02 -0.68 -5.49
N LEU A 177 -13.67 -0.58 -6.78
CA LEU A 177 -13.33 0.70 -7.41
C LEU A 177 -14.54 1.62 -7.60
N LYS A 178 -15.73 1.06 -7.82
CA LYS A 178 -16.97 1.83 -7.88
C LYS A 178 -17.41 2.32 -6.50
N ALA A 179 -16.93 1.68 -5.43
CA ALA A 179 -17.24 1.98 -4.03
C ALA A 179 -16.13 2.79 -3.34
N LEU A 180 -15.31 3.55 -4.08
CA LEU A 180 -14.31 4.43 -3.48
C LEU A 180 -14.96 5.38 -2.46
N GLY A 181 -14.40 5.38 -1.23
CA GLY A 181 -14.87 6.21 -0.12
C GLY A 181 -16.15 5.75 0.58
N CYS A 182 -16.75 4.62 0.18
CA CYS A 182 -18.00 4.16 0.79
C CYS A 182 -18.09 2.63 0.91
N PRO A 183 -17.72 2.02 2.06
CA PRO A 183 -17.00 2.66 3.15
C PRO A 183 -15.53 2.91 2.79
N TRP A 184 -14.91 3.85 3.50
CA TRP A 184 -13.45 4.02 3.45
C TRP A 184 -12.75 2.75 3.93
N ALA A 185 -11.76 2.30 3.19
CA ALA A 185 -11.00 1.08 3.50
C ALA A 185 -10.31 1.14 4.87
N TYR A 186 -9.92 2.34 5.33
CA TYR A 186 -9.38 2.56 6.67
C TYR A 186 -10.36 2.17 7.78
N LEU A 187 -11.67 2.27 7.54
CA LEU A 187 -12.73 1.89 8.49
C LEU A 187 -13.21 0.45 8.29
N SER A 188 -13.26 -0.01 7.03
CA SER A 188 -13.73 -1.34 6.67
C SER A 188 -13.04 -1.82 5.38
N PRO A 189 -12.27 -2.89 5.44
CA PRO A 189 -12.04 -3.86 6.53
C PRO A 189 -11.22 -3.33 7.70
N GLY A 190 -10.54 -2.20 7.54
CA GLY A 190 -9.85 -1.51 8.62
C GLY A 190 -8.33 -1.73 8.63
N MET A 191 -7.67 -0.92 9.44
CA MET A 191 -6.24 -0.96 9.65
C MET A 191 -5.90 -1.75 10.90
N TRP A 192 -4.92 -2.64 10.80
CA TRP A 192 -4.41 -3.42 11.92
C TRP A 192 -3.09 -2.84 12.40
N ILE A 193 -3.04 -2.52 13.69
CA ILE A 193 -1.80 -2.12 14.38
C ILE A 193 -1.15 -3.38 14.91
N LYS A 194 0.11 -3.59 14.56
CA LYS A 194 0.85 -4.78 14.96
C LYS A 194 1.33 -4.65 16.41
N PRO A 195 1.11 -5.67 17.26
CA PRO A 195 1.69 -5.72 18.61
C PRO A 195 3.14 -6.21 18.62
N TYR A 196 3.61 -6.87 17.56
CA TYR A 196 4.96 -7.43 17.46
C TYR A 196 5.65 -7.00 16.16
N PRO A 197 7.00 -6.82 16.18
CA PRO A 197 7.79 -6.46 14.99
C PRO A 197 8.04 -7.69 14.11
N SER A 198 6.97 -8.20 13.48
CA SER A 198 7.02 -9.38 12.63
C SER A 198 5.83 -9.45 11.68
N GLY A 199 5.84 -10.40 10.76
CA GLY A 199 4.68 -10.69 9.92
C GLY A 199 3.46 -11.09 10.76
N ASN A 200 2.30 -10.48 10.47
CA ASN A 200 1.07 -10.65 11.26
C ASN A 200 0.59 -12.10 11.39
N LEU A 201 1.02 -13.01 10.50
CA LEU A 201 0.71 -14.44 10.60
C LEU A 201 1.36 -15.13 11.81
N THR A 202 2.42 -14.56 12.39
CA THR A 202 3.09 -15.09 13.58
C THR A 202 2.45 -14.61 14.88
N HIS A 203 1.70 -13.51 14.86
CA HIS A 203 1.15 -12.85 16.06
C HIS A 203 0.24 -13.74 16.90
N PRO A 204 -0.67 -14.57 16.32
CA PRO A 204 -1.48 -15.47 17.15
C PRO A 204 -0.66 -16.46 17.99
N GLY A 205 0.42 -16.99 17.42
CA GLY A 205 1.35 -17.87 18.14
C GLY A 205 2.09 -17.13 19.25
N MET A 206 2.62 -15.94 18.95
CA MET A 206 3.34 -15.09 19.93
C MET A 206 2.42 -14.70 21.09
N SER A 207 1.20 -14.25 20.81
CA SER A 207 0.22 -13.91 21.86
C SER A 207 -0.12 -15.10 22.75
N ARG A 208 -0.21 -16.31 22.20
CA ARG A 208 -0.46 -17.52 23.00
C ARG A 208 0.71 -17.87 23.89
N ILE A 209 1.93 -17.68 23.42
CA ILE A 209 3.14 -17.87 24.23
C ILE A 209 3.16 -16.86 25.38
N ASP A 210 2.89 -15.59 25.10
CA ASP A 210 2.83 -14.55 26.12
C ASP A 210 1.79 -14.87 27.20
N GLU A 211 0.56 -15.23 26.80
CA GLU A 211 -0.50 -15.65 27.73
C GLU A 211 -0.09 -16.87 28.58
N PHE A 212 0.62 -17.84 27.98
CA PHE A 212 1.10 -19.01 28.69
C PHE A 212 2.17 -18.65 29.73
N LEU A 213 3.13 -17.81 29.35
CA LEU A 213 4.21 -17.35 30.24
C LEU A 213 3.66 -16.50 31.40
N GLU A 214 2.66 -15.65 31.14
CA GLU A 214 1.99 -14.87 32.20
C GLU A 214 1.32 -15.76 33.24
N LYS A 215 0.68 -16.85 32.79
CA LYS A 215 0.03 -17.83 33.70
C LYS A 215 1.04 -18.73 34.44
N ASN A 216 2.26 -18.85 33.94
CA ASN A 216 3.30 -19.72 34.44
C ASN A 216 4.60 -18.93 34.68
N ASN A 217 4.53 -17.93 35.55
CA ASN A 217 5.63 -16.97 35.81
C ASN A 217 7.00 -17.64 36.14
N ALA A 218 6.99 -18.86 36.71
CA ALA A 218 8.23 -19.60 37.01
C ALA A 218 9.03 -19.97 35.74
N LEU A 219 8.34 -20.13 34.59
CA LEU A 219 8.99 -20.49 33.32
C LEU A 219 9.53 -19.29 32.54
N ARG A 220 9.13 -18.07 32.93
CA ARG A 220 9.52 -16.83 32.21
C ARG A 220 11.00 -16.51 32.32
N ASN A 221 11.70 -17.06 33.33
CA ASN A 221 13.13 -16.86 33.55
C ASN A 221 13.98 -17.95 32.84
N ASP A 222 13.33 -18.97 32.27
CA ASP A 222 13.99 -20.11 31.63
C ASP A 222 13.92 -20.03 30.09
N VAL A 223 13.32 -18.99 29.55
CA VAL A 223 13.20 -18.65 28.14
C VAL A 223 13.91 -17.33 27.87
#